data_6fe196ec2b32869f3bcb62c9396ab4f6
#
_entry.id   6fe196ec2b32869f3bcb62c9396ab4f6
#
_cell.length_a   1.000
_cell.length_b   1.000
_cell.length_c   1.000
_cell.angle_alpha   90.00
_cell.angle_beta   90.00
_cell.angle_gamma   90.00
#
_symmetry.space_group_name_H-M   'P 1'
#
loop_
_entity.id
_entity.type
_entity.pdbx_description
1 polymer ?
#
loop_
_entity_poly.entity_id
_entity_poly.type
_entity_poly.pdbx_seq_one_letter_code
_entity_poly.pdbx_strand_id
1 'polypeptide(L)'
;MTSINILLFLSHSYDVDLSSIFSSYPGAPIPQYTHLLNNDYSLLSSTRSSIPSKSTYSGSGKLLGASGLRASSLHYEMRQWICDCVAPTPVELDLGILSCGPGCINRALNIECGPHCAAGDFCSNRQFQMRLYAPTRPFYAGKDKGWGLMATDNVEKGSFVIEYVGEVIDFSEFRRRIRRYERLGHAHHYFMAVESDRFIDAGSKGNWARFVNHSCEPNCVTQKWSVDGEIRIGFFAKEDIPSGQEVTIDYQFVQYGYVLCNVFSE
;
A
#
# COMPACT_ATOMS: atom_id res chain seq x y z
N MET A 1 36.52 0.46 -24.43
CA MET A 1 35.21 1.12 -24.52
C MET A 1 34.17 0.03 -24.35
N THR A 2 33.90 -0.35 -23.14
CA THR A 2 32.92 -1.39 -22.75
C THR A 2 31.67 -0.64 -22.25
N SER A 3 30.59 -0.77 -22.99
CA SER A 3 29.30 -0.18 -22.70
C SER A 3 28.83 -0.71 -21.36
N ILE A 4 28.70 0.20 -20.39
CA ILE A 4 28.04 -0.06 -19.12
C ILE A 4 26.56 -0.23 -19.47
N ASN A 5 26.08 -1.49 -19.44
CA ASN A 5 24.68 -1.79 -19.39
C ASN A 5 24.18 -1.37 -18.00
N ILE A 6 23.80 -0.12 -17.86
CA ILE A 6 22.89 0.30 -16.80
C ILE A 6 21.64 -0.54 -17.03
N LEU A 7 21.45 -1.56 -16.21
CA LEU A 7 20.15 -2.22 -16.06
C LEU A 7 19.14 -1.13 -15.67
N LEU A 8 18.59 -0.49 -16.68
CA LEU A 8 17.33 0.19 -16.58
C LEU A 8 16.35 -0.86 -16.03
N PHE A 9 16.04 -0.79 -14.74
CA PHE A 9 14.83 -1.33 -14.21
C PHE A 9 13.71 -0.59 -14.95
N LEU A 10 13.39 -1.15 -16.11
CA LEU A 10 12.22 -0.73 -16.85
C LEU A 10 11.06 -0.87 -15.87
N SER A 11 10.50 0.26 -15.48
CA SER A 11 9.17 0.31 -14.93
C SER A 11 8.32 -0.56 -15.85
N HIS A 12 8.00 -1.78 -15.39
CA HIS A 12 7.04 -2.59 -16.11
C HIS A 12 5.76 -1.78 -16.06
N SER A 13 5.43 -1.14 -17.18
CA SER A 13 4.12 -0.55 -17.37
C SER A 13 3.14 -1.70 -17.24
N TYR A 14 2.42 -1.74 -16.12
CA TYR A 14 1.32 -2.69 -15.88
C TYR A 14 0.10 -2.36 -16.77
N ASP A 15 0.33 -1.93 -18.01
CA ASP A 15 -0.67 -1.95 -19.09
C ASP A 15 -0.83 -3.39 -19.62
N VAL A 16 -1.00 -4.35 -18.70
CA VAL A 16 -1.38 -5.68 -19.09
C VAL A 16 -2.86 -5.64 -19.44
N ASP A 17 -3.16 -6.05 -20.65
CA ASP A 17 -4.54 -6.26 -21.08
C ASP A 17 -5.23 -7.27 -20.16
N LEU A 18 -5.99 -6.77 -19.18
CA LEU A 18 -6.72 -7.56 -18.22
C LEU A 18 -7.70 -8.51 -18.91
N SER A 19 -8.17 -8.16 -20.12
CA SER A 19 -9.10 -8.99 -20.89
C SER A 19 -8.46 -10.31 -21.30
N SER A 20 -7.16 -10.31 -21.63
CA SER A 20 -6.42 -11.52 -22.00
C SER A 20 -6.22 -12.47 -20.82
N ILE A 21 -5.98 -11.92 -19.60
CA ILE A 21 -5.85 -12.73 -18.38
C ILE A 21 -7.19 -13.39 -18.05
N PHE A 22 -8.27 -12.63 -18.04
CA PHE A 22 -9.58 -13.15 -17.65
C PHE A 22 -10.15 -14.12 -18.69
N SER A 23 -9.86 -13.94 -19.97
CA SER A 23 -10.26 -14.88 -21.03
C SER A 23 -9.53 -16.22 -20.97
N SER A 24 -8.38 -16.30 -20.29
CA SER A 24 -7.64 -17.56 -20.08
C SER A 24 -8.35 -18.54 -19.12
N TYR A 25 -9.43 -18.11 -18.46
CA TYR A 25 -10.19 -18.92 -17.51
C TYR A 25 -11.68 -18.98 -17.91
N PRO A 26 -12.07 -19.82 -18.91
CA PRO A 26 -13.44 -19.91 -19.36
C PRO A 26 -14.40 -20.27 -18.22
N GLY A 27 -15.48 -19.49 -18.07
CA GLY A 27 -16.49 -19.70 -17.02
C GLY A 27 -16.15 -19.09 -15.65
N ALA A 28 -14.96 -18.51 -15.46
CA ALA A 28 -14.67 -17.72 -14.28
C ALA A 28 -15.40 -16.37 -14.35
N PRO A 29 -15.96 -15.86 -13.23
CA PRO A 29 -16.60 -14.55 -13.21
C PRO A 29 -15.57 -13.45 -13.43
N ILE A 30 -15.80 -12.57 -14.39
CA ILE A 30 -14.91 -11.43 -14.67
C ILE A 30 -15.07 -10.40 -13.55
N PRO A 31 -13.97 -10.00 -12.86
CA PRO A 31 -14.05 -9.00 -11.82
C PRO A 31 -14.45 -7.63 -12.38
N GLN A 32 -15.44 -7.00 -11.77
CA GLN A 32 -15.90 -5.66 -12.15
C GLN A 32 -15.25 -4.62 -11.22
N TYR A 33 -14.21 -3.94 -11.70
CA TYR A 33 -13.55 -2.86 -10.95
C TYR A 33 -12.79 -1.92 -11.91
N THR A 34 -12.49 -0.70 -11.43
CA THR A 34 -11.60 0.22 -12.12
C THR A 34 -10.17 0.04 -11.61
N HIS A 35 -9.23 -0.24 -12.51
CA HIS A 35 -7.83 -0.36 -12.12
C HIS A 35 -7.24 1.00 -11.72
N LEU A 36 -6.54 1.04 -10.60
CA LEU A 36 -5.85 2.22 -10.08
C LEU A 36 -4.35 1.96 -9.97
N LEU A 37 -3.55 2.97 -10.28
CA LEU A 37 -2.11 2.96 -10.05
C LEU A 37 -1.72 3.52 -8.67
N ASN A 38 -2.54 4.39 -8.11
CA ASN A 38 -2.36 4.98 -6.77
C ASN A 38 -3.70 5.04 -6.04
N ASN A 39 -3.65 5.28 -4.73
CA ASN A 39 -4.84 5.50 -3.93
C ASN A 39 -5.64 6.72 -4.43
N ASP A 40 -6.96 6.58 -4.42
CA ASP A 40 -7.90 7.64 -4.77
C ASP A 40 -8.41 8.34 -3.50
N TYR A 41 -7.97 9.58 -3.28
CA TYR A 41 -8.31 10.41 -2.13
C TYR A 41 -9.50 11.36 -2.39
N SER A 42 -10.18 11.25 -3.53
CA SER A 42 -11.22 12.20 -3.97
C SER A 42 -12.36 12.35 -2.96
N LEU A 43 -12.68 11.31 -2.22
CA LEU A 43 -13.74 11.32 -1.20
C LEU A 43 -13.34 12.03 0.10
N LEU A 44 -12.05 12.14 0.42
CA LEU A 44 -11.59 12.86 1.61
C LEU A 44 -11.58 14.38 1.42
N SER A 45 -11.44 14.86 0.19
CA SER A 45 -11.41 16.29 -0.11
C SER A 45 -12.75 16.99 0.11
N SER A 46 -13.86 16.26 0.05
CA SER A 46 -15.20 16.81 0.26
C SER A 46 -15.57 17.04 1.73
N THR A 47 -14.86 16.41 2.68
CA THR A 47 -15.13 16.53 4.11
C THR A 47 -14.26 17.59 4.82
N ARG A 48 -13.19 18.09 4.17
CA ARG A 48 -12.34 19.14 4.74
C ARG A 48 -12.98 20.55 4.79
N SER A 49 -14.15 20.76 4.21
CA SER A 49 -14.82 22.07 4.18
C SER A 49 -15.72 22.38 5.39
N SER A 50 -15.81 21.52 6.40
CA SER A 50 -16.64 21.73 7.58
C SER A 50 -15.89 21.53 8.90
N ILE A 51 -14.79 22.27 9.10
CA ILE A 51 -14.29 22.51 10.45
C ILE A 51 -15.08 23.75 10.95
N PRO A 52 -15.94 23.62 11.97
CA PRO A 52 -16.61 24.81 12.54
C PRO A 52 -15.55 25.68 13.22
N SER A 53 -15.31 26.84 12.64
CA SER A 53 -14.62 27.93 13.33
C SER A 53 -15.52 28.43 14.46
N LYS A 54 -14.96 28.45 15.69
CA LYS A 54 -15.44 29.10 16.90
C LYS A 54 -16.20 28.21 17.89
N SER A 55 -15.47 27.73 18.87
CA SER A 55 -15.96 27.68 20.24
C SER A 55 -15.38 28.89 20.99
N THR A 56 -16.23 29.86 21.26
CA THR A 56 -15.98 30.94 22.21
C THR A 56 -16.03 30.36 23.62
N TYR A 57 -14.88 30.18 24.23
CA TYR A 57 -14.80 29.98 25.68
C TYR A 57 -14.31 31.28 26.31
N SER A 58 -15.23 32.05 26.94
CA SER A 58 -14.92 33.15 27.83
C SER A 58 -14.60 32.60 29.20
N GLY A 59 -13.36 32.68 29.60
CA GLY A 59 -12.89 32.36 30.94
C GLY A 59 -11.65 33.22 31.27
N SER A 60 -11.89 34.23 32.09
CA SER A 60 -10.89 35.15 32.60
C SER A 60 -9.91 34.43 33.52
N GLY A 61 -8.63 34.42 33.14
CA GLY A 61 -7.52 33.95 33.98
C GLY A 61 -6.21 34.50 33.45
N LYS A 62 -5.70 35.59 34.08
CA LYS A 62 -4.36 36.14 33.83
C LYS A 62 -3.29 35.12 34.20
N LEU A 63 -2.45 34.76 33.26
CA LEU A 63 -1.10 34.27 33.52
C LEU A 63 -0.10 34.85 32.49
N LEU A 64 1.03 35.30 33.02
CA LEU A 64 2.09 36.04 32.39
C LEU A 64 2.86 35.20 31.35
N GLY A 65 3.17 35.82 30.23
CA GLY A 65 4.41 35.77 29.49
C GLY A 65 4.97 34.42 29.04
N ALA A 66 4.60 33.99 27.84
CA ALA A 66 5.50 33.27 26.94
C ALA A 66 5.13 33.63 25.50
N SER A 67 6.13 34.10 24.78
CA SER A 67 6.15 34.57 23.41
C SER A 67 5.33 33.72 22.43
N GLY A 68 4.55 34.41 21.58
CA GLY A 68 3.60 33.89 20.61
C GLY A 68 4.12 32.79 19.71
N LEU A 69 3.66 31.62 19.96
CA LEU A 69 3.51 30.58 18.92
C LEU A 69 2.08 30.71 18.40
N ARG A 70 1.95 31.40 17.27
CA ARG A 70 0.73 31.31 16.45
C ARG A 70 0.49 29.83 16.20
N ALA A 71 -0.68 29.31 16.56
CA ALA A 71 -1.24 28.08 16.06
C ALA A 71 -1.55 28.28 14.55
N SER A 72 -0.51 28.48 13.75
CA SER A 72 -0.55 28.34 12.31
C SER A 72 -0.60 26.85 12.06
N SER A 73 -1.75 26.39 11.51
CA SER A 73 -1.92 25.14 10.77
C SER A 73 -0.82 24.12 11.08
N LEU A 74 -1.17 23.11 11.84
CA LEU A 74 -0.47 21.84 11.85
C LEU A 74 -0.63 21.18 10.45
N HIS A 75 -0.19 21.86 9.39
CA HIS A 75 0.57 21.18 8.39
C HIS A 75 1.83 20.76 9.15
N TYR A 76 1.79 19.58 9.69
CA TYR A 76 2.96 18.83 9.99
C TYR A 76 3.67 18.71 8.64
N GLU A 77 4.55 19.71 8.32
CA GLU A 77 5.61 19.47 7.37
C GLU A 77 6.36 18.30 7.98
N MET A 78 5.97 17.10 7.60
CA MET A 78 6.79 15.92 7.79
C MET A 78 8.09 16.30 7.10
N ARG A 79 9.04 16.81 7.89
CA ARG A 79 10.41 16.97 7.44
C ARG A 79 10.70 15.65 6.78
N GLN A 80 10.88 15.68 5.46
CA GLN A 80 11.30 14.49 4.73
C GLN A 80 12.54 14.02 5.47
N TRP A 81 12.42 12.91 6.18
CA TRP A 81 13.52 12.39 6.96
C TRP A 81 14.64 12.08 5.99
N ILE A 82 15.69 12.90 6.05
CA ILE A 82 16.87 12.68 5.21
C ILE A 82 17.72 11.68 5.96
N CYS A 83 17.92 10.50 5.35
CA CYS A 83 18.85 9.51 5.87
C CYS A 83 20.30 9.98 5.67
N ASP A 84 21.22 9.37 6.38
CA ASP A 84 22.67 9.61 6.30
C ASP A 84 23.39 8.75 5.25
N CYS A 85 22.64 7.99 4.44
CA CYS A 85 23.19 7.20 3.36
C CYS A 85 23.75 8.10 2.24
N VAL A 86 24.91 7.70 1.71
CA VAL A 86 25.57 8.40 0.59
C VAL A 86 25.44 7.58 -0.69
N ALA A 87 25.75 8.19 -1.84
CA ALA A 87 25.80 7.46 -3.10
C ALA A 87 26.86 6.33 -3.04
N PRO A 88 26.61 5.19 -3.72
CA PRO A 88 27.58 4.09 -3.73
C PRO A 88 28.85 4.46 -4.50
N THR A 89 29.94 3.85 -4.13
CA THR A 89 31.21 3.98 -4.85
C THR A 89 31.13 3.28 -6.21
N PRO A 90 32.03 3.60 -7.16
CA PRO A 90 32.07 2.89 -8.45
C PRO A 90 32.24 1.36 -8.30
N VAL A 91 33.00 0.92 -7.30
CA VAL A 91 33.20 -0.51 -7.03
C VAL A 91 31.91 -1.18 -6.54
N GLU A 92 31.15 -0.51 -5.66
CA GLU A 92 29.86 -1.00 -5.19
C GLU A 92 28.85 -1.08 -6.33
N LEU A 93 28.86 -0.10 -7.25
CA LEU A 93 28.01 -0.11 -8.43
C LEU A 93 28.32 -1.26 -9.38
N ASP A 94 29.61 -1.54 -9.60
CA ASP A 94 30.05 -2.68 -10.43
C ASP A 94 29.59 -4.02 -9.82
N LEU A 95 29.42 -4.08 -8.50
CA LEU A 95 28.88 -5.23 -7.77
C LEU A 95 27.33 -5.21 -7.68
N GLY A 96 26.65 -4.22 -8.27
CA GLY A 96 25.20 -4.07 -8.21
C GLY A 96 24.65 -3.60 -6.85
N ILE A 97 25.53 -3.07 -5.98
CA ILE A 97 25.14 -2.60 -4.64
C ILE A 97 24.55 -1.19 -4.74
N LEU A 98 23.31 -1.05 -4.32
CA LEU A 98 22.61 0.24 -4.24
C LEU A 98 22.63 0.77 -2.81
N SER A 99 22.47 2.08 -2.67
CA SER A 99 22.35 2.74 -1.38
C SER A 99 20.95 2.58 -0.75
N CYS A 100 20.82 2.99 0.51
CA CYS A 100 19.57 2.93 1.27
C CYS A 100 18.98 1.51 1.41
N GLY A 101 19.87 0.52 1.48
CA GLY A 101 19.54 -0.87 1.79
C GLY A 101 19.08 -1.09 3.24
N PRO A 102 19.25 -2.30 3.80
CA PRO A 102 18.77 -2.66 5.15
C PRO A 102 19.29 -1.77 6.28
N GLY A 103 20.48 -1.16 6.14
CA GLY A 103 21.06 -0.23 7.12
C GLY A 103 20.51 1.20 7.07
N CYS A 104 19.65 1.54 6.14
CA CYS A 104 19.05 2.87 6.05
C CYS A 104 18.05 3.12 7.17
N ILE A 105 18.22 4.20 7.93
CA ILE A 105 17.31 4.55 9.04
C ILE A 105 15.86 4.77 8.57
N ASN A 106 15.65 5.39 7.41
CA ASN A 106 14.32 5.59 6.87
C ASN A 106 13.67 4.23 6.58
N ARG A 107 14.38 3.32 5.90
CA ARG A 107 13.88 1.97 5.63
C ARG A 107 13.54 1.22 6.92
N ALA A 108 14.38 1.30 7.94
CA ALA A 108 14.15 0.66 9.23
C ALA A 108 12.91 1.18 9.96
N LEU A 109 12.50 2.43 9.68
CA LEU A 109 11.30 3.05 10.21
C LEU A 109 10.08 2.93 9.28
N ASN A 110 10.15 2.16 8.21
CA ASN A 110 9.13 2.08 7.16
C ASN A 110 8.80 3.46 6.56
N ILE A 111 9.81 4.26 6.28
CA ILE A 111 9.71 5.56 5.60
C ILE A 111 10.46 5.46 4.29
N GLU A 112 9.85 5.81 3.17
CA GLU A 112 10.59 5.95 1.92
C GLU A 112 11.43 7.22 1.88
N CYS A 113 12.57 7.14 1.23
CA CYS A 113 13.43 8.30 1.04
C CYS A 113 12.82 9.25 0.00
N GLY A 114 12.78 10.53 0.36
CA GLY A 114 12.32 11.59 -0.53
C GLY A 114 13.36 11.98 -1.60
N PRO A 115 13.04 12.98 -2.44
CA PRO A 115 13.91 13.42 -3.55
C PRO A 115 15.25 14.01 -3.08
N HIS A 116 15.35 14.44 -1.84
CA HIS A 116 16.58 15.04 -1.25
C HIS A 116 17.51 13.99 -0.61
N CYS A 117 17.27 12.70 -0.82
CA CYS A 117 18.17 11.64 -0.36
C CYS A 117 19.55 11.79 -1.03
N ALA A 118 20.62 11.85 -0.23
CA ALA A 118 21.98 12.02 -0.75
C ALA A 118 22.48 10.88 -1.65
N ALA A 119 21.83 9.69 -1.58
CA ALA A 119 22.07 8.61 -2.51
C ALA A 119 21.57 8.89 -3.95
N GLY A 120 20.76 9.92 -4.16
CA GLY A 120 20.24 10.30 -5.47
C GLY A 120 19.48 9.16 -6.17
N ASP A 121 19.84 8.91 -7.43
CA ASP A 121 19.23 7.86 -8.27
C ASP A 121 19.60 6.44 -7.82
N PHE A 122 20.61 6.30 -6.99
CA PHE A 122 21.05 5.01 -6.44
C PHE A 122 20.29 4.61 -5.17
N CYS A 123 19.31 5.38 -4.76
CA CYS A 123 18.49 5.08 -3.59
C CYS A 123 17.53 3.91 -3.87
N SER A 124 17.72 2.77 -3.20
CA SER A 124 16.84 1.60 -3.32
C SER A 124 15.60 1.67 -2.42
N ASN A 125 15.46 2.73 -1.61
CA ASN A 125 14.36 2.88 -0.67
C ASN A 125 13.23 3.80 -1.21
N ARG A 126 12.74 3.51 -2.43
CA ARG A 126 11.65 4.21 -3.12
C ARG A 126 10.73 3.21 -3.86
N GLN A 127 10.50 2.06 -3.26
CA GLN A 127 9.79 0.95 -3.90
C GLN A 127 8.32 1.29 -4.23
N PHE A 128 7.61 1.98 -3.33
CA PHE A 128 6.24 2.45 -3.56
C PHE A 128 6.19 3.57 -4.59
N GLN A 129 7.06 4.59 -4.45
CA GLN A 129 7.12 5.71 -5.38
C GLN A 129 7.38 5.23 -6.82
N MET A 130 8.29 4.27 -6.97
CA MET A 130 8.68 3.70 -8.27
C MET A 130 7.83 2.50 -8.67
N ARG A 131 6.90 2.04 -7.84
CA ARG A 131 6.06 0.85 -8.06
C ARG A 131 6.87 -0.39 -8.43
N LEU A 132 7.94 -0.63 -7.70
CA LEU A 132 8.82 -1.78 -7.94
C LEU A 132 8.19 -3.07 -7.39
N TYR A 133 7.08 -3.45 -7.99
CA TYR A 133 6.32 -4.65 -7.60
C TYR A 133 7.00 -5.92 -8.08
N ALA A 134 6.86 -6.98 -7.28
CA ALA A 134 7.27 -8.32 -7.72
C ALA A 134 6.44 -8.77 -8.94
N PRO A 135 7.03 -9.59 -9.82
CA PRO A 135 6.29 -10.17 -10.94
C PRO A 135 5.15 -11.05 -10.44
N THR A 136 3.92 -10.59 -10.63
CA THR A 136 2.71 -11.29 -10.21
C THR A 136 1.65 -11.24 -11.30
N ARG A 137 0.64 -12.10 -11.23
CA ARG A 137 -0.55 -12.03 -12.08
C ARG A 137 -1.79 -12.57 -11.37
N PRO A 138 -2.99 -12.07 -11.68
CA PRO A 138 -4.22 -12.69 -11.24
C PRO A 138 -4.39 -14.10 -11.87
N PHE A 139 -5.01 -15.00 -11.11
CA PHE A 139 -5.41 -16.32 -11.58
C PHE A 139 -6.74 -16.72 -10.93
N TYR A 140 -7.48 -17.63 -11.54
CA TYR A 140 -8.71 -18.12 -10.96
C TYR A 140 -8.44 -19.31 -10.03
N ALA A 141 -8.63 -19.10 -8.73
CA ALA A 141 -8.37 -20.09 -7.69
C ALA A 141 -9.55 -21.05 -7.43
N GLY A 142 -10.64 -20.94 -8.21
CA GLY A 142 -11.82 -21.79 -8.08
C GLY A 142 -13.04 -21.06 -7.51
N LYS A 143 -14.17 -21.78 -7.44
CA LYS A 143 -15.47 -21.19 -7.04
C LYS A 143 -15.48 -20.68 -5.60
N ASP A 144 -14.76 -21.33 -4.71
CA ASP A 144 -14.78 -21.02 -3.28
C ASP A 144 -13.92 -19.81 -2.93
N LYS A 145 -12.75 -19.66 -3.59
CA LYS A 145 -11.82 -18.55 -3.39
C LYS A 145 -11.97 -17.42 -4.40
N GLY A 146 -12.56 -17.70 -5.57
CA GLY A 146 -12.65 -16.75 -6.67
C GLY A 146 -11.30 -16.50 -7.34
N TRP A 147 -10.89 -15.22 -7.46
CA TRP A 147 -9.60 -14.83 -8.02
C TRP A 147 -8.53 -14.77 -6.93
N GLY A 148 -7.32 -15.19 -7.27
CA GLY A 148 -6.12 -15.08 -6.47
C GLY A 148 -5.05 -14.27 -7.18
N LEU A 149 -3.94 -13.97 -6.49
CA LEU A 149 -2.72 -13.39 -7.05
C LEU A 149 -1.60 -14.41 -6.95
N MET A 150 -0.86 -14.64 -8.05
CA MET A 150 0.20 -15.63 -8.14
C MET A 150 1.51 -14.97 -8.53
N ALA A 151 2.62 -15.37 -7.93
CA ALA A 151 3.96 -15.01 -8.35
C ALA A 151 4.28 -15.65 -9.72
N THR A 152 4.75 -14.86 -10.68
CA THR A 152 5.15 -15.35 -12.02
C THR A 152 6.64 -15.61 -12.13
N ASP A 153 7.40 -15.17 -11.14
CA ASP A 153 8.84 -15.43 -10.96
C ASP A 153 9.11 -15.65 -9.46
N ASN A 154 10.32 -16.12 -9.14
CA ASN A 154 10.71 -16.30 -7.74
C ASN A 154 10.78 -14.93 -7.04
N VAL A 155 10.19 -14.83 -5.85
CA VAL A 155 10.20 -13.64 -5.02
C VAL A 155 10.96 -13.94 -3.75
N GLU A 156 12.06 -13.24 -3.52
CA GLU A 156 12.89 -13.44 -2.34
C GLU A 156 12.21 -12.89 -1.07
N LYS A 157 12.50 -13.52 0.06
CA LYS A 157 12.09 -13.05 1.38
C LYS A 157 12.47 -11.58 1.60
N GLY A 158 11.54 -10.79 2.12
CA GLY A 158 11.70 -9.35 2.37
C GLY A 158 11.40 -8.46 1.17
N SER A 159 11.20 -9.04 -0.03
CA SER A 159 10.86 -8.26 -1.22
C SER A 159 9.49 -7.59 -1.11
N PHE A 160 9.39 -6.39 -1.67
CA PHE A 160 8.12 -5.69 -1.86
C PHE A 160 7.32 -6.37 -2.96
N VAL A 161 6.18 -6.96 -2.61
CA VAL A 161 5.37 -7.71 -3.57
C VAL A 161 4.44 -6.78 -4.33
N ILE A 162 3.59 -6.04 -3.65
CA ILE A 162 2.64 -5.10 -4.28
C ILE A 162 2.06 -4.15 -3.23
N GLU A 163 1.69 -2.94 -3.66
CA GLU A 163 0.93 -2.01 -2.83
C GLU A 163 -0.57 -2.31 -2.88
N TYR A 164 -1.26 -2.19 -1.75
CA TYR A 164 -2.72 -2.25 -1.68
C TYR A 164 -3.33 -0.90 -1.99
N VAL A 165 -3.98 -0.79 -3.13
CA VAL A 165 -4.50 0.46 -3.69
C VAL A 165 -6.02 0.40 -3.82
N GLY A 166 -6.71 1.51 -3.49
CA GLY A 166 -8.15 1.66 -3.60
C GLY A 166 -8.62 3.09 -3.33
N GLU A 167 -9.90 3.25 -3.10
CA GLU A 167 -10.49 4.52 -2.66
C GLU A 167 -10.21 4.71 -1.17
N VAL A 168 -9.57 5.83 -0.80
CA VAL A 168 -9.35 6.19 0.60
C VAL A 168 -10.59 6.87 1.14
N ILE A 169 -11.18 6.28 2.18
CA ILE A 169 -12.45 6.69 2.78
C ILE A 169 -12.30 6.88 4.28
N ASP A 170 -13.14 7.74 4.85
CA ASP A 170 -13.25 7.91 6.29
C ASP A 170 -14.12 6.83 6.96
N PHE A 171 -14.16 6.83 8.29
CA PHE A 171 -14.94 5.84 9.05
C PHE A 171 -16.45 5.92 8.78
N SER A 172 -17.00 7.09 8.48
CA SER A 172 -18.42 7.27 8.20
C SER A 172 -18.82 6.62 6.88
N GLU A 173 -18.02 6.83 5.84
CA GLU A 173 -18.20 6.24 4.53
C GLU A 173 -17.93 4.73 4.56
N PHE A 174 -16.92 4.27 5.33
CA PHE A 174 -16.65 2.85 5.55
C PHE A 174 -17.90 2.14 6.13
N ARG A 175 -18.51 2.69 7.21
CA ARG A 175 -19.74 2.13 7.79
C ARG A 175 -20.92 2.14 6.81
N ARG A 176 -21.03 3.18 5.97
CA ARG A 176 -22.06 3.27 4.95
C ARG A 176 -21.89 2.18 3.87
N ARG A 177 -20.64 1.95 3.41
CA ARG A 177 -20.33 0.95 2.39
C ARG A 177 -20.51 -0.48 2.89
N ILE A 178 -20.08 -0.80 4.12
CA ILE A 178 -20.33 -2.12 4.71
C ILE A 178 -21.83 -2.45 4.68
N ARG A 179 -22.68 -1.58 5.23
CA ARG A 179 -24.13 -1.79 5.23
C ARG A 179 -24.73 -1.94 3.83
N ARG A 180 -24.16 -1.25 2.85
CA ARG A 180 -24.57 -1.38 1.44
C ARG A 180 -24.17 -2.74 0.88
N TYR A 181 -22.94 -3.17 1.10
CA TYR A 181 -22.41 -4.45 0.60
C TYR A 181 -23.16 -5.63 1.23
N GLU A 182 -23.43 -5.59 2.53
CA GLU A 182 -24.27 -6.58 3.21
C GLU A 182 -25.66 -6.70 2.58
N ARG A 183 -26.34 -5.56 2.34
CA ARG A 183 -27.67 -5.56 1.70
C ARG A 183 -27.67 -6.08 0.27
N LEU A 184 -26.55 -5.92 -0.45
CA LEU A 184 -26.38 -6.42 -1.81
C LEU A 184 -25.91 -7.88 -1.84
N GLY A 185 -25.67 -8.50 -0.69
CA GLY A 185 -25.19 -9.89 -0.61
C GLY A 185 -23.78 -10.08 -1.13
N HIS A 186 -22.93 -9.04 -1.08
CA HIS A 186 -21.52 -9.18 -1.46
C HIS A 186 -20.80 -10.11 -0.48
N ALA A 187 -20.28 -11.22 -0.99
CA ALA A 187 -19.56 -12.20 -0.18
C ALA A 187 -18.14 -11.74 0.20
N HIS A 188 -17.57 -10.81 -0.56
CA HIS A 188 -16.18 -10.36 -0.39
C HIS A 188 -16.14 -8.88 -0.06
N HIS A 189 -15.33 -8.53 0.95
CA HIS A 189 -15.06 -7.18 1.38
C HIS A 189 -13.58 -6.85 1.13
N TYR A 190 -13.33 -5.71 0.49
CA TYR A 190 -11.99 -5.30 0.05
C TYR A 190 -11.49 -4.10 0.88
N PHE A 191 -11.79 -4.09 2.18
CA PHE A 191 -11.40 -3.01 3.06
C PHE A 191 -10.10 -3.31 3.79
N MET A 192 -9.23 -2.29 3.88
CA MET A 192 -8.01 -2.34 4.67
C MET A 192 -7.85 -1.07 5.51
N ALA A 193 -7.60 -1.21 6.81
CA ALA A 193 -7.43 -0.07 7.70
C ALA A 193 -6.04 0.55 7.53
N VAL A 194 -5.99 1.82 7.10
CA VAL A 194 -4.75 2.62 7.01
C VAL A 194 -4.41 3.17 8.38
N GLU A 195 -5.37 3.84 9.01
CA GLU A 195 -5.31 4.43 10.34
C GLU A 195 -6.61 4.18 11.10
N SER A 196 -6.76 4.75 12.28
CA SER A 196 -7.97 4.56 13.10
C SER A 196 -9.25 5.06 12.45
N ASP A 197 -9.15 6.07 11.59
CA ASP A 197 -10.26 6.76 10.93
C ASP A 197 -10.20 6.74 9.40
N ARG A 198 -9.18 6.09 8.81
CA ARG A 198 -8.99 5.99 7.36
C ARG A 198 -8.89 4.54 6.89
N PHE A 199 -9.57 4.24 5.80
CA PHE A 199 -9.65 2.91 5.20
C PHE A 199 -9.42 2.99 3.70
N ILE A 200 -8.85 1.95 3.12
CA ILE A 200 -8.81 1.74 1.67
C ILE A 200 -9.93 0.76 1.32
N ASP A 201 -10.78 1.13 0.36
CA ASP A 201 -11.76 0.26 -0.26
C ASP A 201 -11.31 -0.05 -1.70
N ALA A 202 -10.88 -1.29 -1.94
CA ALA A 202 -10.50 -1.78 -3.25
C ALA A 202 -11.64 -2.54 -3.97
N GLY A 203 -12.88 -2.39 -3.50
CA GLY A 203 -14.05 -3.10 -4.06
C GLY A 203 -14.38 -2.67 -5.48
N SER A 204 -14.62 -1.37 -5.71
CA SER A 204 -14.97 -0.82 -7.02
C SER A 204 -13.78 -0.26 -7.79
N LYS A 205 -12.75 0.20 -7.11
CA LYS A 205 -11.51 0.72 -7.68
C LYS A 205 -10.33 0.18 -6.91
N GLY A 206 -9.30 -0.31 -7.59
CA GLY A 206 -8.12 -0.89 -6.93
C GLY A 206 -7.09 -1.39 -7.93
N ASN A 207 -6.14 -2.16 -7.43
CA ASN A 207 -5.16 -2.86 -8.26
C ASN A 207 -5.17 -4.38 -7.99
N TRP A 208 -4.18 -5.10 -8.47
CA TRP A 208 -4.15 -6.56 -8.34
C TRP A 208 -3.99 -7.06 -6.90
N ALA A 209 -3.53 -6.21 -5.97
CA ALA A 209 -3.44 -6.57 -4.56
C ALA A 209 -4.80 -6.98 -3.96
N ARG A 210 -5.91 -6.53 -4.57
CA ARG A 210 -7.28 -6.94 -4.16
C ARG A 210 -7.55 -8.43 -4.33
N PHE A 211 -6.75 -9.13 -5.14
CA PHE A 211 -6.87 -10.58 -5.37
C PHE A 211 -6.01 -11.41 -4.42
N VAL A 212 -5.22 -10.79 -3.55
CA VAL A 212 -4.44 -11.53 -2.54
C VAL A 212 -5.40 -12.13 -1.53
N ASN A 213 -5.44 -13.46 -1.46
CA ASN A 213 -6.33 -14.20 -0.59
C ASN A 213 -5.79 -14.34 0.85
N HIS A 214 -6.70 -14.70 1.76
CA HIS A 214 -6.32 -15.05 3.13
C HIS A 214 -5.65 -16.41 3.21
N SER A 215 -4.68 -16.51 4.13
CA SER A 215 -4.15 -17.78 4.65
C SER A 215 -3.84 -17.62 6.14
N CYS A 216 -4.09 -18.67 6.92
CA CYS A 216 -3.65 -18.74 8.32
C CYS A 216 -2.13 -18.96 8.43
N GLU A 217 -1.50 -19.49 7.36
CA GLU A 217 -0.04 -19.59 7.18
C GLU A 217 0.36 -18.79 5.93
N PRO A 218 0.34 -17.44 6.01
CA PRO A 218 0.56 -16.59 4.86
C PRO A 218 2.05 -16.50 4.50
N ASN A 219 2.35 -16.39 3.22
CA ASN A 219 3.71 -16.14 2.72
C ASN A 219 4.07 -14.66 2.61
N CYS A 220 3.11 -13.75 2.83
CA CYS A 220 3.35 -12.32 2.89
C CYS A 220 2.86 -11.68 4.19
N VAL A 221 3.45 -10.55 4.53
CA VAL A 221 3.03 -9.68 5.64
C VAL A 221 2.59 -8.33 5.11
N THR A 222 1.60 -7.74 5.77
CA THR A 222 1.15 -6.37 5.51
C THR A 222 2.02 -5.39 6.28
N GLN A 223 2.56 -4.38 5.60
CA GLN A 223 3.31 -3.30 6.22
C GLN A 223 2.73 -1.94 5.84
N LYS A 224 2.75 -1.03 6.81
CA LYS A 224 2.41 0.39 6.60
C LYS A 224 3.70 1.18 6.45
N TRP A 225 3.77 1.98 5.39
CA TRP A 225 4.92 2.81 5.06
C TRP A 225 4.51 4.26 4.91
N SER A 226 5.36 5.17 5.38
CA SER A 226 5.23 6.60 5.09
C SER A 226 5.91 6.91 3.77
N VAL A 227 5.14 7.36 2.80
CA VAL A 227 5.60 7.68 1.44
C VAL A 227 5.10 9.08 1.08
N ASP A 228 6.01 10.03 0.92
CA ASP A 228 5.69 11.44 0.64
C ASP A 228 4.67 12.04 1.64
N GLY A 229 4.74 11.61 2.91
CA GLY A 229 3.85 12.09 3.96
C GLY A 229 2.50 11.36 4.07
N GLU A 230 2.20 10.43 3.19
CA GLU A 230 0.99 9.61 3.24
C GLU A 230 1.32 8.18 3.73
N ILE A 231 0.44 7.60 4.51
CA ILE A 231 0.57 6.19 4.90
C ILE A 231 0.03 5.32 3.77
N ARG A 232 0.89 4.47 3.24
CA ARG A 232 0.56 3.50 2.20
C ARG A 232 0.73 2.08 2.72
N ILE A 233 0.01 1.13 2.16
CA ILE A 233 0.01 -0.26 2.60
C ILE A 233 0.63 -1.13 1.51
N GLY A 234 1.63 -1.92 1.88
CA GLY A 234 2.25 -2.87 0.98
C GLY A 234 2.30 -4.28 1.54
N PHE A 235 2.33 -5.25 0.65
CA PHE A 235 2.58 -6.64 0.97
C PHE A 235 4.06 -6.96 0.72
N PHE A 236 4.69 -7.61 1.68
CA PHE A 236 6.10 -7.97 1.65
C PHE A 236 6.24 -9.47 1.86
N ALA A 237 7.11 -10.12 1.11
CA ALA A 237 7.36 -11.55 1.24
C ALA A 237 7.93 -11.87 2.64
N LYS A 238 7.26 -12.74 3.38
CA LYS A 238 7.67 -13.24 4.70
C LYS A 238 8.72 -14.36 4.57
N GLU A 239 8.68 -15.05 3.47
CA GLU A 239 9.56 -16.15 3.08
C GLU A 239 9.77 -16.10 1.56
N ASP A 240 10.64 -16.95 1.02
CA ASP A 240 10.81 -17.08 -0.42
C ASP A 240 9.53 -17.65 -1.04
N ILE A 241 9.03 -17.00 -2.10
CA ILE A 241 7.82 -17.42 -2.81
C ILE A 241 8.24 -17.90 -4.20
N PRO A 242 8.19 -19.21 -4.48
CA PRO A 242 8.49 -19.75 -5.80
C PRO A 242 7.53 -19.25 -6.88
N SER A 243 8.04 -19.19 -8.11
CA SER A 243 7.19 -18.97 -9.29
C SER A 243 6.05 -19.99 -9.34
N GLY A 244 4.83 -19.51 -9.62
CA GLY A 244 3.62 -20.33 -9.65
C GLY A 244 2.90 -20.45 -8.31
N GLN A 245 3.46 -19.94 -7.20
CA GLN A 245 2.80 -19.97 -5.90
C GLN A 245 1.84 -18.79 -5.72
N GLU A 246 0.69 -19.07 -5.07
CA GLU A 246 -0.27 -18.04 -4.67
C GLU A 246 0.32 -17.11 -3.59
N VAL A 247 0.14 -15.81 -3.77
CA VAL A 247 0.47 -14.78 -2.78
C VAL A 247 -0.66 -14.68 -1.76
N THR A 248 -0.36 -14.81 -0.48
CA THR A 248 -1.35 -14.81 0.60
C THR A 248 -0.95 -13.92 1.77
N ILE A 249 -1.95 -13.37 2.46
CA ILE A 249 -1.76 -12.57 3.69
C ILE A 249 -2.72 -13.05 4.78
N ASP A 250 -2.43 -12.71 6.03
CA ASP A 250 -3.40 -12.80 7.11
C ASP A 250 -4.31 -11.55 7.08
N TYR A 251 -5.61 -11.74 6.88
CA TYR A 251 -6.59 -10.65 6.86
C TYR A 251 -6.86 -10.05 8.25
N GLN A 252 -6.43 -10.72 9.34
CA GLN A 252 -6.63 -10.28 10.73
C GLN A 252 -8.09 -9.91 11.05
N PHE A 253 -9.03 -10.77 10.71
CA PHE A 253 -10.48 -10.55 10.82
C PHE A 253 -11.03 -10.15 12.19
N VAL A 254 -10.21 -10.10 13.23
CA VAL A 254 -10.65 -10.05 14.65
C VAL A 254 -10.94 -8.64 15.16
N GLN A 255 -10.57 -7.55 14.48
CA GLN A 255 -10.46 -6.23 15.15
C GLN A 255 -11.70 -5.32 15.13
N TYR A 256 -12.78 -5.61 14.41
CA TYR A 256 -13.86 -4.62 14.28
C TYR A 256 -15.26 -5.04 14.73
N GLY A 257 -15.39 -6.15 15.48
CA GLY A 257 -16.69 -6.56 16.07
C GLY A 257 -17.75 -6.97 15.05
N TYR A 258 -17.42 -6.97 13.77
CA TYR A 258 -18.25 -7.54 12.70
C TYR A 258 -17.63 -8.87 12.30
N VAL A 259 -18.23 -9.94 12.79
CA VAL A 259 -17.86 -11.31 12.41
C VAL A 259 -18.17 -11.51 10.93
N LEU A 260 -17.19 -11.27 10.09
CA LEU A 260 -17.19 -11.70 8.68
C LEU A 260 -16.20 -12.85 8.53
N CYS A 261 -16.27 -13.80 9.43
CA CYS A 261 -15.57 -15.06 9.28
C CYS A 261 -16.57 -16.20 9.19
N ASN A 262 -17.09 -16.43 7.99
CA ASN A 262 -17.37 -17.79 7.56
C ASN A 262 -16.16 -18.29 6.76
N VAL A 263 -15.03 -18.46 7.45
CA VAL A 263 -13.95 -19.27 6.90
C VAL A 263 -14.32 -20.69 7.27
N PHE A 264 -14.73 -21.43 6.26
CA PHE A 264 -14.94 -22.87 6.36
C PHE A 264 -13.66 -23.51 6.88
N SER A 265 -13.73 -23.96 8.14
CA SER A 265 -12.84 -24.96 8.66
C SER A 265 -13.28 -26.31 8.06
N GLU A 266 -12.47 -26.89 7.20
CA GLU A 266 -12.23 -28.32 7.08
C GLU A 266 -10.76 -28.56 6.81
#